data_ff06408ad9e332bbe3fa8e56c5a40f55
#
_entry.id   ff06408ad9e332bbe3fa8e56c5a40f55
#
_cell.length_a   1.000
_cell.length_b   1.000
_cell.length_c   1.000
_cell.angle_alpha   90.00
_cell.angle_beta   90.00
_cell.angle_gamma   90.00
#
_symmetry.space_group_name_H-M   'P 1'
#
loop_
_entity.id
_entity.type
_entity.pdbx_description
1 polymer ?
#
loop_
_entity_poly.entity_id
_entity_poly.type
_entity_poly.pdbx_seq_one_letter_code
_entity_poly.pdbx_strand_id
1 'polypeptide(L)'
;NWLVTPAHAKADISVNTPAIQQLKASMEKRHRKLAPYYTSGAIGMTQNGELAMRDQKLVPMQERNSLKSLLSKENQDRSALYREIAKANGHPEWETEIRNTFAKRWVGNAPSGWWYQNKQGAWKQK
;
A
#
# COMPACT_ATOMS: atom_id res chain seq x y z
N ASN A 1 -26.72 -10.95 10.13
CA ASN A 1 -26.58 -10.44 9.77
C ASN A 1 -26.41 -9.85 9.25
N TRP A 2 -26.55 -10.27 9.40
CA TRP A 2 -26.46 -9.58 8.66
C TRP A 2 -26.20 -8.48 8.89
N LEU A 3 -26.23 -8.26 9.41
CA LEU A 3 -26.19 -7.25 9.80
C LEU A 3 -25.00 -6.74 10.02
N VAL A 4 -24.39 -6.97 10.19
CA VAL A 4 -23.42 -6.58 10.64
C VAL A 4 -22.30 -6.52 9.93
N THR A 5 -21.95 -7.01 9.60
CA THR A 5 -21.08 -7.11 8.91
C THR A 5 -20.69 -6.42 7.94
N PRO A 6 -21.19 -5.94 7.55
CA PRO A 6 -20.95 -5.19 6.48
C PRO A 6 -20.61 -3.81 6.74
N ALA A 7 -20.33 -3.40 7.91
CA ALA A 7 -19.93 -2.04 8.13
C ALA A 7 -18.76 -1.65 7.23
N HIS A 8 -17.72 -2.48 7.19
CA HIS A 8 -16.58 -2.20 6.35
C HIS A 8 -16.86 -2.38 4.86
N ALA A 9 -17.85 -3.19 4.52
CA ALA A 9 -18.25 -3.31 3.13
C ALA A 9 -18.91 -2.03 2.62
N LYS A 10 -19.29 -1.15 3.53
CA LYS A 10 -19.88 0.14 3.18
C LYS A 10 -18.91 1.29 3.22
N ALA A 11 -17.65 1.03 3.55
CA ALA A 11 -16.65 2.09 3.58
C ALA A 11 -16.49 2.68 2.18
N ASP A 12 -16.58 4.00 2.11
CA ASP A 12 -16.35 4.72 0.86
C ASP A 12 -14.87 5.06 0.76
N ILE A 13 -14.14 4.31 -0.04
CA ILE A 13 -12.72 4.53 -0.23
C ILE A 13 -12.44 5.59 -1.29
N SER A 14 -13.48 6.15 -1.89
CA SER A 14 -13.33 7.22 -2.87
C SER A 14 -13.42 8.61 -2.26
N VAL A 15 -13.60 8.72 -0.93
CA VAL A 15 -13.63 10.01 -0.26
C VAL A 15 -12.35 10.79 -0.57
N ASN A 16 -12.48 12.10 -0.66
CA ASN A 16 -11.40 12.93 -1.16
C ASN A 16 -11.28 14.23 -0.38
N THR A 17 -10.78 14.15 0.83
CA THR A 17 -10.48 15.34 1.64
C THR A 17 -9.16 15.96 1.19
N PRO A 18 -8.86 17.22 1.56
CA PRO A 18 -7.55 17.81 1.27
C PRO A 18 -6.39 16.97 1.80
N ALA A 19 -6.51 16.39 2.98
CA ALA A 19 -5.46 15.54 3.54
C ALA A 19 -5.25 14.29 2.67
N ILE A 20 -6.34 13.67 2.22
CA ILE A 20 -6.26 12.50 1.35
C ILE A 20 -5.64 12.86 0.01
N GLN A 21 -6.01 14.01 -0.55
CA GLN A 21 -5.44 14.49 -1.81
C GLN A 21 -3.93 14.67 -1.72
N GLN A 22 -3.45 15.26 -0.63
CA GLN A 22 -2.02 15.48 -0.41
C GLN A 22 -1.27 14.15 -0.29
N LEU A 23 -1.84 13.19 0.43
CA LEU A 23 -1.24 11.87 0.58
C LEU A 23 -1.12 11.17 -0.77
N LYS A 24 -2.20 11.18 -1.56
CA LYS A 24 -2.20 10.57 -2.88
C LYS A 24 -1.20 11.23 -3.82
N ALA A 25 -1.10 12.55 -3.79
CA ALA A 25 -0.15 13.28 -4.62
C ALA A 25 1.30 12.93 -4.26
N SER A 26 1.59 12.84 -2.96
CA SER A 26 2.90 12.46 -2.46
C SER A 26 3.27 11.03 -2.89
N MET A 27 2.31 10.11 -2.77
CA MET A 27 2.51 8.70 -3.16
C MET A 27 2.71 8.58 -4.67
N GLU A 28 1.95 9.31 -5.47
CA GLU A 28 2.09 9.29 -6.93
C GLU A 28 3.46 9.80 -7.35
N LYS A 29 3.91 10.90 -6.75
CA LYS A 29 5.22 11.47 -7.05
C LYS A 29 6.34 10.49 -6.68
N ARG A 30 6.21 9.82 -5.54
CA ARG A 30 7.19 8.84 -5.08
C ARG A 30 7.17 7.58 -5.95
N HIS A 31 6.03 7.23 -6.50
CA HIS A 31 5.90 6.04 -7.33
C HIS A 31 6.88 6.04 -8.50
N ARG A 32 7.16 7.20 -9.06
CA ARG A 32 8.11 7.30 -10.18
C ARG A 32 9.51 6.82 -9.78
N LYS A 33 9.89 7.03 -8.53
CA LYS A 33 11.17 6.58 -8.00
C LYS A 33 11.14 5.11 -7.61
N LEU A 34 9.97 4.60 -7.24
CA LEU A 34 9.82 3.20 -6.83
C LEU A 34 9.65 2.26 -8.02
N ALA A 35 9.15 2.76 -9.15
CA ALA A 35 8.82 1.92 -10.31
C ALA A 35 9.93 0.99 -10.76
N PRO A 36 11.20 1.44 -10.88
CA PRO A 36 12.28 0.53 -11.30
C PRO A 36 12.49 -0.64 -10.34
N TYR A 37 12.24 -0.43 -9.05
CA TYR A 37 12.43 -1.47 -8.04
C TYR A 37 11.30 -2.49 -8.03
N TYR A 38 10.09 -2.07 -8.40
CA TYR A 38 9.01 -3.02 -8.67
C TYR A 38 9.37 -3.92 -9.85
N THR A 39 9.86 -3.30 -10.92
CA THR A 39 10.20 -4.02 -12.15
C THR A 39 11.32 -5.00 -11.93
N SER A 40 12.34 -4.62 -11.15
CA SER A 40 13.47 -5.50 -10.87
C SER A 40 13.12 -6.64 -9.91
N GLY A 41 12.04 -6.48 -9.15
CA GLY A 41 11.68 -7.43 -8.11
C GLY A 41 12.34 -7.16 -6.77
N ALA A 42 13.06 -6.03 -6.64
CA ALA A 42 13.72 -5.67 -5.39
C ALA A 42 12.70 -5.39 -4.28
N ILE A 43 11.54 -4.83 -4.64
CA ILE A 43 10.47 -4.55 -3.68
C ILE A 43 9.19 -5.27 -4.09
N GLY A 44 8.30 -5.42 -3.12
CA GLY A 44 7.00 -6.04 -3.35
C GLY A 44 5.95 -5.52 -2.39
N MET A 45 4.72 -5.93 -2.65
CA MET A 45 3.55 -5.52 -1.87
C MET A 45 3.29 -6.52 -0.75
N THR A 46 3.20 -6.03 0.48
CA THR A 46 2.93 -6.91 1.61
C THR A 46 1.44 -7.20 1.74
N GLN A 47 1.11 -8.25 2.48
CA GLN A 47 -0.28 -8.64 2.70
C GLN A 47 -1.07 -7.63 3.52
N ASN A 48 -0.40 -6.72 4.20
CA ASN A 48 -1.07 -5.72 5.04
C ASN A 48 -1.06 -4.31 4.44
N GLY A 49 -0.93 -4.21 3.13
CA GLY A 49 -1.10 -2.92 2.44
C GLY A 49 0.11 -2.02 2.46
N GLU A 50 1.29 -2.57 2.68
CA GLU A 50 2.55 -1.83 2.68
C GLU A 50 3.47 -2.31 1.57
N LEU A 51 4.63 -1.70 1.46
CA LEU A 51 5.72 -2.17 0.60
C LEU A 51 6.87 -2.68 1.46
N ALA A 52 7.60 -3.64 0.94
CA ALA A 52 8.79 -4.17 1.62
C ALA A 52 9.91 -4.44 0.63
N MET A 53 11.13 -4.41 1.14
CA MET A 53 12.29 -4.89 0.40
C MET A 53 12.18 -6.41 0.28
N ARG A 54 12.01 -6.90 -0.94
CA ARG A 54 11.92 -8.33 -1.18
C ARG A 54 13.29 -8.96 -1.39
N ASP A 55 14.13 -8.30 -2.18
CA ASP A 55 15.48 -8.81 -2.47
C ASP A 55 16.44 -7.65 -2.64
N GLN A 56 17.16 -7.33 -1.57
CA GLN A 56 18.07 -6.20 -1.61
C GLN A 56 19.29 -6.46 -2.48
N LYS A 57 19.58 -7.73 -2.83
CA LYS A 57 20.67 -8.05 -3.75
C LYS A 57 20.45 -7.46 -5.13
N LEU A 58 19.18 -7.20 -5.48
CA LEU A 58 18.85 -6.59 -6.75
C LEU A 58 18.99 -5.07 -6.77
N VAL A 59 19.43 -4.48 -5.64
CA VAL A 59 19.58 -3.04 -5.51
C VAL A 59 21.06 -2.70 -5.44
N PRO A 60 21.56 -1.81 -6.32
CA PRO A 60 22.95 -1.35 -6.20
C PRO A 60 23.20 -0.85 -4.79
N MET A 61 24.38 -1.19 -4.26
CA MET A 61 24.69 -0.92 -2.86
C MET A 61 24.51 0.55 -2.49
N GLN A 62 24.89 1.44 -3.37
CA GLN A 62 24.80 2.88 -3.12
C GLN A 62 23.36 3.39 -3.12
N GLU A 63 22.39 2.61 -3.60
CA GLU A 63 20.98 3.01 -3.63
C GLU A 63 20.17 2.43 -2.47
N ARG A 64 20.74 1.51 -1.70
CA ARG A 64 19.96 0.75 -0.70
C ARG A 64 19.40 1.63 0.41
N ASN A 65 20.20 2.59 0.90
CA ASN A 65 19.73 3.47 1.97
C ASN A 65 18.63 4.42 1.47
N SER A 66 18.78 4.96 0.25
CA SER A 66 17.74 5.84 -0.28
C SER A 66 16.47 5.05 -0.58
N LEU A 67 16.56 3.81 -1.03
CA LEU A 67 15.37 2.98 -1.22
C LEU A 67 14.68 2.67 0.11
N LYS A 68 15.43 2.37 1.15
CA LYS A 68 14.84 2.16 2.48
C LYS A 68 14.08 3.38 2.95
N SER A 69 14.61 4.58 2.70
CA SER A 69 13.95 5.84 3.02
C SER A 69 12.66 6.01 2.22
N LEU A 70 12.70 5.68 0.93
CA LEU A 70 11.49 5.75 0.08
C LEU A 70 10.41 4.80 0.59
N LEU A 71 10.78 3.57 0.94
CA LEU A 71 9.82 2.59 1.47
C LEU A 71 9.21 3.06 2.79
N SER A 72 10.04 3.62 3.67
CA SER A 72 9.56 4.14 4.95
C SER A 72 8.54 5.26 4.74
N LYS A 73 8.83 6.20 3.86
CA LYS A 73 7.93 7.32 3.58
C LYS A 73 6.65 6.84 2.91
N GLU A 74 6.76 5.89 1.99
CA GLU A 74 5.60 5.32 1.33
C GLU A 74 4.68 4.65 2.34
N ASN A 75 5.24 3.85 3.25
CA ASN A 75 4.44 3.14 4.24
C ASN A 75 3.82 4.08 5.26
N GLN A 76 4.49 5.16 5.60
CA GLN A 76 3.91 6.20 6.46
C GLN A 76 2.70 6.84 5.78
N ASP A 77 2.82 7.17 4.50
CA ASP A 77 1.72 7.77 3.75
C ASP A 77 0.58 6.80 3.54
N ARG A 78 0.87 5.52 3.28
CA ARG A 78 -0.18 4.50 3.15
C ARG A 78 -0.96 4.34 4.45
N SER A 79 -0.28 4.25 5.58
CA SER A 79 -0.94 4.14 6.87
C SER A 79 -1.77 5.38 7.18
N ALA A 80 -1.25 6.56 6.87
CA ALA A 80 -2.00 7.80 7.03
C ALA A 80 -3.23 7.84 6.12
N LEU A 81 -3.09 7.35 4.89
CA LEU A 81 -4.20 7.30 3.94
C LEU A 81 -5.35 6.44 4.48
N TYR A 82 -5.04 5.25 4.98
CA TYR A 82 -6.06 4.35 5.51
C TYR A 82 -6.77 4.98 6.71
N ARG A 83 -6.01 5.63 7.57
CA ARG A 83 -6.55 6.31 8.74
C ARG A 83 -7.44 7.50 8.36
N GLU A 84 -7.00 8.30 7.39
CA GLU A 84 -7.78 9.47 6.95
C GLU A 84 -9.06 9.07 6.26
N ILE A 85 -9.05 8.00 5.48
CA ILE A 85 -10.26 7.48 4.85
C ILE A 85 -11.25 7.00 5.91
N ALA A 86 -10.77 6.30 6.93
CA ALA A 86 -11.62 5.85 8.02
C ALA A 86 -12.26 7.04 8.74
N LYS A 87 -11.47 8.07 9.04
CA LYS A 87 -11.98 9.29 9.68
C LYS A 87 -13.02 9.99 8.82
N ALA A 88 -12.76 10.08 7.52
CA ALA A 88 -13.69 10.73 6.59
C ALA A 88 -15.01 9.98 6.47
N ASN A 89 -15.02 8.68 6.72
CA ASN A 89 -16.24 7.88 6.79
C ASN A 89 -16.96 8.03 8.14
N GLY A 90 -16.37 8.75 9.09
CA GLY A 90 -16.93 8.88 10.43
C GLY A 90 -16.72 7.66 11.30
N HIS A 91 -15.83 6.75 10.89
CA HIS A 91 -15.59 5.48 11.56
C HIS A 91 -14.09 5.19 11.65
N PRO A 92 -13.37 5.86 12.58
CA PRO A 92 -11.92 5.61 12.73
C PRO A 92 -11.59 4.14 12.97
N GLU A 93 -12.53 3.39 13.55
CA GLU A 93 -12.33 1.97 13.82
C GLU A 93 -12.28 1.11 12.55
N TRP A 94 -12.61 1.67 11.39
CA TRP A 94 -12.59 0.95 10.12
C TRP A 94 -11.21 0.91 9.47
N GLU A 95 -10.21 1.47 10.11
CA GLU A 95 -8.86 1.59 9.50
C GLU A 95 -8.32 0.23 9.04
N THR A 96 -8.43 -0.80 9.86
CA THR A 96 -7.93 -2.14 9.51
C THR A 96 -8.65 -2.72 8.29
N GLU A 97 -9.95 -2.55 8.23
CA GLU A 97 -10.73 -3.05 7.08
C GLU A 97 -10.39 -2.31 5.80
N ILE A 98 -10.18 -1.00 5.91
CA ILE A 98 -9.78 -0.18 4.76
C ILE A 98 -8.38 -0.57 4.30
N ARG A 99 -7.46 -0.79 5.24
CA ARG A 99 -6.12 -1.28 4.94
C ARG A 99 -6.18 -2.61 4.17
N ASN A 100 -7.01 -3.54 4.63
CA ASN A 100 -7.16 -4.84 3.96
C ASN A 100 -7.76 -4.69 2.56
N THR A 101 -8.70 -3.78 2.39
CA THR A 101 -9.30 -3.49 1.08
C THR A 101 -8.24 -2.98 0.12
N PHE A 102 -7.42 -2.03 0.56
CA PHE A 102 -6.36 -1.49 -0.28
C PHE A 102 -5.29 -2.52 -0.58
N ALA A 103 -4.94 -3.36 0.39
CA ALA A 103 -3.96 -4.42 0.15
C ALA A 103 -4.37 -5.30 -1.05
N LYS A 104 -5.65 -5.68 -1.10
CA LYS A 104 -6.18 -6.46 -2.22
C LYS A 104 -6.19 -5.66 -3.52
N ARG A 105 -6.51 -4.38 -3.45
CA ARG A 105 -6.56 -3.53 -4.64
C ARG A 105 -5.18 -3.27 -5.22
N TRP A 106 -4.18 -3.03 -4.36
CA TRP A 106 -2.80 -2.86 -4.84
C TRP A 106 -2.34 -4.08 -5.61
N VAL A 107 -2.58 -5.27 -5.06
CA VAL A 107 -2.19 -6.53 -5.72
C VAL A 107 -3.01 -6.73 -6.98
N GLY A 108 -4.32 -6.54 -6.91
CA GLY A 108 -5.19 -6.74 -8.07
C GLY A 108 -4.84 -5.86 -9.25
N ASN A 109 -4.37 -4.64 -9.00
CA ASN A 109 -4.04 -3.68 -10.03
C ASN A 109 -2.56 -3.72 -10.44
N ALA A 110 -1.74 -4.52 -9.77
CA ALA A 110 -0.31 -4.58 -10.06
C ALA A 110 -0.06 -5.18 -11.44
N PRO A 111 0.90 -4.63 -12.20
CA PRO A 111 1.29 -5.23 -13.48
C PRO A 111 1.84 -6.63 -13.32
N SER A 112 1.77 -7.39 -14.41
CA SER A 112 2.38 -8.71 -14.49
C SER A 112 3.86 -8.63 -14.18
N GLY A 113 4.36 -9.55 -13.38
CA GLY A 113 5.78 -9.61 -13.01
C GLY A 113 6.12 -8.98 -11.67
N TRP A 114 5.23 -8.17 -11.11
CA TRP A 114 5.47 -7.59 -9.79
C TRP A 114 5.28 -8.64 -8.70
N TRP A 115 5.94 -8.44 -7.55
CA TRP A 115 5.88 -9.37 -6.43
C TRP A 115 4.93 -8.89 -5.35
N TYR A 116 4.26 -9.84 -4.72
CA TYR A 116 3.35 -9.57 -3.61
C TYR A 116 3.39 -10.74 -2.62
N GLN A 117 2.92 -10.50 -1.40
CA GLN A 117 2.77 -11.56 -0.40
C GLN A 117 1.35 -12.11 -0.45
N ASN A 118 1.25 -13.46 -0.42
CA ASN A 118 -0.04 -14.10 -0.27
C ASN A 118 -0.49 -14.07 1.20
N LYS A 119 -1.62 -14.72 1.50
CA LYS A 119 -2.17 -14.72 2.86
C LYS A 119 -1.24 -15.38 3.88
N GLN A 120 -0.37 -16.26 3.45
CA GLN A 120 0.60 -16.93 4.31
C GLN A 120 1.90 -16.14 4.45
N GLY A 121 2.00 -14.98 3.82
CA GLY A 121 3.19 -14.16 3.86
C GLY A 121 4.29 -14.59 2.89
N ALA A 122 4.00 -15.53 2.01
CA ALA A 122 4.98 -15.97 1.02
C ALA A 122 4.98 -15.04 -0.19
N TRP A 123 6.16 -14.76 -0.73
CA TRP A 123 6.29 -13.95 -1.93
C TRP A 123 5.84 -14.72 -3.17
N LYS A 124 4.99 -14.09 -3.96
CA LYS A 124 4.49 -14.61 -5.23
C LYS A 124 4.65 -13.54 -6.29
N GLN A 125 4.78 -13.97 -7.54
CA GLN A 125 4.90 -13.05 -8.67
C GLN A 125 3.60 -13.03 -9.46
N LYS A 126 3.16 -11.85 -9.81
CA LYS A 126 1.97 -11.71 -10.65
C LYS A 126 2.19 -12.28 -12.03
#